data_99ce3b092b006932e05d78d907b08e12
#
_entry.id   99ce3b092b006932e05d78d907b08e12
#
_cell.length_a   1.000
_cell.length_b   1.000
_cell.length_c   1.000
_cell.angle_alpha   90.00
_cell.angle_beta   90.00
_cell.angle_gamma   90.00
#
_symmetry.space_group_name_H-M   'P 1'
#
loop_
_entity.id
_entity.type
_entity.pdbx_description
1 polymer ?
#
loop_
_entity_poly.entity_id
_entity_poly.type
_entity_poly.pdbx_seq_one_letter_code
_entity_poly.pdbx_strand_id
1 'polypeptide(L)'
;SDEDYEQMIRRRIGKEQPEAAYVTSVIRQKSVPAAQIGEMVRELYRKLDSSIILGKNQTLILEETSSANPGGRPGKDYEYLEELEYLAGKQKYDRLQKDTELLIHRWVQEERPQLWIEGRVRQIGYLLQRYDAGNRDYRESEFLMDDIFSTAENVEQLCTGISDIFFKDVKEDPASTQKTDTEEYFESVKEYIRKHMAEQLSLHSVSKAVGVSQTYLSRLFRKYEDASFNTYLTSLRMEKAKKLLLREEKMYVKDVAEKVGYKDQFYFSRIFYSYTGVRPSEYVEKENLGII
;
A
#
# COMPACT_ATOMS: atom_id res chain seq x y z
N SER A 1 5.71 -15.84 30.97
CA SER A 1 4.25 -16.08 30.86
C SER A 1 3.76 -15.40 29.59
N ASP A 2 2.66 -15.86 29.00
CA ASP A 2 2.17 -15.39 27.69
C ASP A 2 1.73 -13.91 27.72
N GLU A 3 1.27 -13.41 28.86
CA GLU A 3 0.95 -11.99 29.09
C GLU A 3 2.17 -11.05 28.98
N ASP A 4 3.36 -11.53 29.34
CA ASP A 4 4.61 -10.77 29.24
C ASP A 4 5.00 -10.49 27.79
N TYR A 5 4.69 -11.43 26.88
CA TYR A 5 5.09 -11.31 25.48
C TYR A 5 4.22 -10.29 24.72
N GLU A 6 2.92 -10.29 24.98
CA GLU A 6 1.99 -9.30 24.42
C GLU A 6 2.31 -7.88 24.91
N GLN A 7 2.56 -7.71 26.22
CA GLN A 7 2.96 -6.43 26.79
C GLN A 7 4.32 -5.96 26.24
N MET A 8 5.26 -6.88 26.02
CA MET A 8 6.56 -6.58 25.44
C MET A 8 6.41 -6.10 23.99
N ILE A 9 5.57 -6.76 23.18
CA ILE A 9 5.30 -6.35 21.79
C ILE A 9 4.61 -4.99 21.79
N ARG A 10 3.57 -4.78 22.58
CA ARG A 10 2.87 -3.48 22.69
C ARG A 10 3.81 -2.35 23.13
N ARG A 11 4.72 -2.62 24.07
CA ARG A 11 5.73 -1.64 24.53
C ARG A 11 6.75 -1.32 23.43
N ARG A 12 7.17 -2.31 22.64
CA ARG A 12 8.15 -2.13 21.59
C ARG A 12 7.57 -1.38 20.40
N ILE A 13 6.38 -1.77 19.95
CA ILE A 13 5.62 -1.07 18.91
C ILE A 13 5.34 0.37 19.32
N GLY A 14 4.85 0.62 20.56
CA GLY A 14 4.53 1.96 21.05
C GLY A 14 5.75 2.89 21.24
N LYS A 15 6.98 2.35 21.39
CA LYS A 15 8.20 3.15 21.52
C LYS A 15 8.87 3.51 20.19
N GLU A 16 8.58 2.73 19.13
CA GLU A 16 9.22 2.84 17.82
C GLU A 16 8.29 3.49 16.77
N GLN A 17 7.07 3.90 17.15
CA GLN A 17 6.14 4.52 16.21
C GLN A 17 6.57 5.93 15.84
N PRO A 18 6.76 6.24 14.55
CA PRO A 18 6.68 7.61 14.07
C PRO A 18 5.27 8.14 14.35
N GLU A 19 5.13 9.43 14.69
CA GLU A 19 3.87 10.08 15.07
C GLU A 19 2.70 9.90 14.07
N ALA A 20 2.95 9.35 12.88
CA ALA A 20 2.01 9.22 11.77
C ALA A 20 1.78 7.77 11.27
N ALA A 21 2.33 6.72 11.89
CA ALA A 21 2.18 5.35 11.39
C ALA A 21 1.23 4.52 12.25
N TYR A 22 0.22 3.91 11.63
CA TYR A 22 -0.66 2.95 12.28
C TYR A 22 -0.14 1.52 12.08
N VAL A 23 -0.23 0.70 13.13
CA VAL A 23 0.29 -0.66 13.12
C VAL A 23 -0.80 -1.65 13.48
N THR A 24 -1.03 -2.61 12.60
CA THR A 24 -1.82 -3.81 12.88
C THR A 24 -0.86 -4.98 13.08
N SER A 25 -1.00 -5.69 14.19
CA SER A 25 -0.26 -6.91 14.46
C SER A 25 -1.19 -8.09 14.73
N VAL A 26 -0.80 -9.28 14.28
CA VAL A 26 -1.50 -10.53 14.59
C VAL A 26 -0.52 -11.46 15.26
N ILE A 27 -0.87 -11.95 16.44
CA ILE A 27 -0.02 -12.84 17.23
C ILE A 27 -0.76 -14.15 17.50
N ARG A 28 0.01 -15.23 17.59
CA ARG A 28 -0.45 -16.51 18.13
C ARG A 28 0.27 -16.78 19.44
N GLN A 29 -0.49 -17.05 20.49
CA GLN A 29 0.05 -17.30 21.84
C GLN A 29 0.61 -18.70 22.03
N LYS A 30 0.12 -19.70 21.27
CA LYS A 30 0.54 -21.09 21.43
C LYS A 30 1.65 -21.46 20.45
N SER A 31 2.58 -22.29 20.90
CA SER A 31 3.63 -22.87 20.08
C SER A 31 3.07 -23.78 18.97
N VAL A 32 3.77 -23.85 17.85
CA VAL A 32 3.38 -24.62 16.67
C VAL A 32 4.48 -25.63 16.34
N PRO A 33 4.14 -26.89 16.04
CA PRO A 33 5.11 -27.86 15.53
C PRO A 33 5.81 -27.33 14.27
N ALA A 34 7.10 -27.61 14.13
CA ALA A 34 7.92 -27.12 13.00
C ALA A 34 7.30 -27.44 11.63
N ALA A 35 6.67 -28.59 11.47
CA ALA A 35 6.00 -28.99 10.23
C ALA A 35 4.79 -28.12 9.86
N GLN A 36 4.19 -27.41 10.81
CA GLN A 36 3.00 -26.58 10.61
C GLN A 36 3.32 -25.09 10.51
N ILE A 37 4.58 -24.67 10.67
CA ILE A 37 4.97 -23.25 10.65
C ILE A 37 4.52 -22.57 9.34
N GLY A 38 4.70 -23.22 8.19
CA GLY A 38 4.34 -22.64 6.90
C GLY A 38 2.84 -22.39 6.73
N GLU A 39 2.01 -23.28 7.25
CA GLU A 39 0.55 -23.12 7.25
C GLU A 39 0.13 -22.01 8.21
N MET A 40 0.70 -22.00 9.41
CA MET A 40 0.45 -20.98 10.41
C MET A 40 0.81 -19.56 9.93
N VAL A 41 1.95 -19.41 9.26
CA VAL A 41 2.36 -18.12 8.68
C VAL A 41 1.33 -17.66 7.66
N ARG A 42 0.83 -18.53 6.79
CA ARG A 42 -0.24 -18.16 5.82
C ARG A 42 -1.55 -17.75 6.51
N GLU A 43 -1.87 -18.40 7.63
CA GLU A 43 -3.06 -18.07 8.41
C GLU A 43 -2.93 -16.71 9.11
N LEU A 44 -1.77 -16.42 9.70
CA LEU A 44 -1.46 -15.11 10.28
C LEU A 44 -1.54 -14.00 9.23
N TYR A 45 -1.00 -14.21 8.03
CA TYR A 45 -1.11 -13.23 6.94
C TYR A 45 -2.56 -13.02 6.50
N ARG A 46 -3.34 -14.09 6.31
CA ARG A 46 -4.77 -13.96 5.96
C ARG A 46 -5.54 -13.19 7.03
N LYS A 47 -5.26 -13.46 8.31
CA LYS A 47 -5.90 -12.74 9.41
C LYS A 47 -5.47 -11.28 9.44
N LEU A 48 -4.19 -10.99 9.21
CA LEU A 48 -3.66 -9.63 9.13
C LEU A 48 -4.38 -8.86 8.02
N ASP A 49 -4.32 -9.33 6.77
CA ASP A 49 -4.92 -8.66 5.60
C ASP A 49 -6.41 -8.40 5.79
N SER A 50 -7.15 -9.38 6.32
CA SER A 50 -8.60 -9.24 6.56
C SER A 50 -8.97 -8.36 7.74
N SER A 51 -8.01 -7.86 8.51
CA SER A 51 -8.27 -7.16 9.77
C SER A 51 -7.68 -5.76 9.84
N ILE A 52 -6.93 -5.31 8.83
CA ILE A 52 -6.38 -3.94 8.81
C ILE A 52 -7.53 -2.93 8.81
N ILE A 53 -7.51 -2.01 9.77
CA ILE A 53 -8.45 -0.89 9.87
C ILE A 53 -7.67 0.40 9.65
N LEU A 54 -8.11 1.21 8.70
CA LEU A 54 -7.46 2.47 8.36
C LEU A 54 -7.45 3.42 9.57
N GLY A 55 -6.29 3.99 9.86
CA GLY A 55 -6.12 4.95 10.96
C GLY A 55 -6.16 4.34 12.36
N LYS A 56 -6.00 3.01 12.53
CA LYS A 56 -6.11 2.34 13.82
C LYS A 56 -4.92 1.45 14.14
N ASN A 57 -4.39 1.61 15.36
CA ASN A 57 -3.45 0.67 15.95
C ASN A 57 -4.20 -0.49 16.60
N GLN A 58 -3.83 -1.74 16.25
CA GLN A 58 -4.46 -2.91 16.85
C GLN A 58 -3.51 -4.11 16.95
N THR A 59 -3.75 -4.92 17.98
CA THR A 59 -3.10 -6.23 18.13
C THR A 59 -4.19 -7.29 18.27
N LEU A 60 -4.16 -8.27 17.39
CA LEU A 60 -5.14 -9.35 17.31
C LEU A 60 -4.49 -10.67 17.72
N ILE A 61 -5.24 -11.49 18.45
CA ILE A 61 -4.81 -12.83 18.81
C ILE A 61 -5.48 -13.82 17.84
N LEU A 62 -4.67 -14.71 17.24
CA LEU A 62 -5.17 -15.81 16.43
C LEU A 62 -5.54 -16.98 17.36
N GLU A 63 -6.83 -17.19 17.56
CA GLU A 63 -7.36 -18.35 18.30
C GLU A 63 -7.60 -19.53 17.37
N GLU A 64 -7.48 -20.77 17.87
CA GLU A 64 -7.58 -22.00 17.08
C GLU A 64 -8.95 -22.27 16.44
N THR A 65 -9.98 -21.52 16.84
CA THR A 65 -11.36 -21.70 16.32
C THR A 65 -12.10 -20.37 16.34
N SER A 66 -11.88 -19.55 15.35
CA SER A 66 -12.78 -18.43 15.10
C SER A 66 -13.17 -18.43 13.61
N SER A 67 -14.16 -19.23 13.29
CA SER A 67 -14.97 -19.06 12.08
C SER A 67 -15.92 -17.85 12.20
N ALA A 68 -15.47 -16.80 12.84
CA ALA A 68 -16.20 -15.54 12.86
C ALA A 68 -15.99 -14.86 11.50
N ASN A 69 -16.95 -15.07 10.64
CA ASN A 69 -17.12 -14.28 9.43
C ASN A 69 -17.27 -12.82 9.88
N PRO A 70 -16.35 -11.88 9.56
CA PRO A 70 -16.52 -10.47 9.90
C PRO A 70 -17.57 -9.79 8.99
N GLY A 71 -18.42 -10.57 8.36
CA GLY A 71 -19.54 -10.11 7.59
C GLY A 71 -20.65 -9.62 8.52
N GLY A 72 -20.74 -8.31 8.76
CA GLY A 72 -21.98 -7.68 9.22
C GLY A 72 -23.13 -8.12 8.33
N ARG A 73 -24.35 -8.18 8.91
CA ARG A 73 -25.57 -8.67 8.24
C ARG A 73 -25.72 -8.13 6.81
N PRO A 74 -25.86 -9.00 5.78
CA PRO A 74 -25.82 -8.59 4.37
C PRO A 74 -26.98 -7.66 3.91
N GLY A 75 -27.91 -7.34 4.77
CA GLY A 75 -29.20 -6.77 4.36
C GLY A 75 -29.26 -5.25 4.13
N LYS A 76 -28.28 -4.49 4.61
CA LYS A 76 -28.29 -3.01 4.42
C LYS A 76 -27.21 -2.49 3.44
N ASP A 77 -26.29 -3.34 3.05
CA ASP A 77 -25.13 -2.93 2.26
C ASP A 77 -25.44 -2.81 0.76
N TYR A 78 -26.63 -3.16 0.29
CA TYR A 78 -27.01 -3.07 -1.13
C TYR A 78 -27.86 -1.84 -1.46
N GLU A 79 -28.58 -1.26 -0.49
CA GLU A 79 -29.48 -0.13 -0.73
C GLU A 79 -28.73 1.09 -1.30
N TYR A 80 -27.50 1.37 -0.85
CA TYR A 80 -26.72 2.50 -1.36
C TYR A 80 -26.19 2.26 -2.77
N LEU A 81 -25.94 1.01 -3.18
CA LEU A 81 -25.53 0.73 -4.56
C LEU A 81 -26.62 1.08 -5.56
N GLU A 82 -27.89 0.82 -5.22
CA GLU A 82 -29.03 1.19 -6.06
C GLU A 82 -29.15 2.72 -6.19
N GLU A 83 -28.91 3.47 -5.09
CA GLU A 83 -28.90 4.93 -5.11
C GLU A 83 -27.77 5.47 -5.97
N LEU A 84 -26.55 4.94 -5.82
CA LEU A 84 -25.39 5.33 -6.64
C LEU A 84 -25.61 4.97 -8.11
N GLU A 85 -26.21 3.82 -8.40
CA GLU A 85 -26.55 3.41 -9.76
C GLU A 85 -27.58 4.36 -10.40
N TYR A 86 -28.59 4.77 -9.64
CA TYR A 86 -29.55 5.78 -10.09
C TYR A 86 -28.89 7.11 -10.39
N LEU A 87 -27.97 7.59 -9.52
CA LEU A 87 -27.24 8.84 -9.72
C LEU A 87 -26.31 8.76 -10.95
N ALA A 88 -25.62 7.63 -11.14
CA ALA A 88 -24.77 7.39 -12.31
C ALA A 88 -25.60 7.40 -13.61
N GLY A 89 -26.73 6.70 -13.63
CA GLY A 89 -27.65 6.70 -14.76
C GLY A 89 -28.26 8.05 -15.10
N LYS A 90 -28.33 8.96 -14.12
CA LYS A 90 -28.77 10.37 -14.30
C LYS A 90 -27.61 11.33 -14.52
N GLN A 91 -26.37 10.84 -14.63
CA GLN A 91 -25.15 11.64 -14.81
C GLN A 91 -24.95 12.73 -13.73
N LYS A 92 -25.43 12.48 -12.50
CA LYS A 92 -25.29 13.41 -11.36
C LYS A 92 -23.97 13.16 -10.63
N TYR A 93 -22.86 13.36 -11.32
CA TYR A 93 -21.53 12.98 -10.84
C TYR A 93 -21.09 13.73 -9.57
N ASP A 94 -21.41 15.02 -9.42
CA ASP A 94 -21.08 15.78 -8.21
C ASP A 94 -21.75 15.20 -6.95
N ARG A 95 -23.00 14.76 -7.07
CA ARG A 95 -23.72 14.13 -5.96
C ARG A 95 -23.19 12.73 -5.72
N LEU A 96 -22.97 11.98 -6.80
CA LEU A 96 -22.38 10.64 -6.73
C LEU A 96 -21.04 10.63 -6.01
N GLN A 97 -20.16 11.60 -6.31
CA GLN A 97 -18.88 11.79 -5.62
C GLN A 97 -19.10 12.01 -4.13
N LYS A 98 -19.93 12.99 -3.75
CA LYS A 98 -20.20 13.31 -2.34
C LYS A 98 -20.78 12.12 -1.58
N ASP A 99 -21.73 11.40 -2.17
CA ASP A 99 -22.37 10.25 -1.54
C ASP A 99 -21.35 9.08 -1.39
N THR A 100 -20.44 8.90 -2.36
CA THR A 100 -19.33 7.94 -2.27
C THR A 100 -18.37 8.30 -1.14
N GLU A 101 -17.95 9.56 -1.02
CA GLU A 101 -17.08 10.04 0.06
C GLU A 101 -17.74 9.84 1.44
N LEU A 102 -19.03 10.17 1.57
CA LEU A 102 -19.79 9.95 2.81
C LEU A 102 -19.87 8.48 3.20
N LEU A 103 -20.03 7.57 2.22
CA LEU A 103 -20.02 6.14 2.47
C LEU A 103 -18.67 5.65 2.96
N ILE A 104 -17.57 6.09 2.35
CA ILE A 104 -16.21 5.72 2.78
C ILE A 104 -15.96 6.21 4.21
N HIS A 105 -16.29 7.47 4.53
CA HIS A 105 -16.19 7.99 5.89
C HIS A 105 -16.98 7.15 6.89
N ARG A 106 -18.22 6.78 6.56
CA ARG A 106 -19.04 5.92 7.41
C ARG A 106 -18.40 4.55 7.63
N TRP A 107 -17.90 3.89 6.58
CA TRP A 107 -17.28 2.58 6.69
C TRP A 107 -16.01 2.60 7.56
N VAL A 108 -15.22 3.67 7.45
CA VAL A 108 -14.04 3.86 8.31
C VAL A 108 -14.47 4.10 9.78
N GLN A 109 -15.51 4.89 10.02
CA GLN A 109 -16.07 5.10 11.37
C GLN A 109 -16.67 3.83 11.98
N GLU A 110 -17.26 2.95 11.14
CA GLU A 110 -17.75 1.63 11.55
C GLU A 110 -16.61 0.61 11.73
N GLU A 111 -15.36 1.04 11.61
CA GLU A 111 -14.17 0.18 11.70
C GLU A 111 -14.19 -1.01 10.72
N ARG A 112 -14.76 -0.81 9.52
CA ARG A 112 -14.72 -1.85 8.48
C ARG A 112 -13.28 -2.12 8.05
N PRO A 113 -12.91 -3.39 7.84
CA PRO A 113 -11.57 -3.73 7.34
C PRO A 113 -11.26 -3.04 6.02
N GLN A 114 -10.03 -2.58 5.85
CA GLN A 114 -9.57 -1.88 4.64
C GLN A 114 -9.83 -2.70 3.37
N LEU A 115 -9.55 -4.01 3.39
CA LEU A 115 -9.83 -4.92 2.27
C LEU A 115 -11.33 -4.97 1.91
N TRP A 116 -12.21 -4.88 2.90
CA TRP A 116 -13.65 -4.83 2.69
C TRP A 116 -14.07 -3.51 2.01
N ILE A 117 -13.53 -2.37 2.49
CA ILE A 117 -13.78 -1.04 1.90
C ILE A 117 -13.28 -1.01 0.45
N GLU A 118 -12.09 -1.53 0.20
CA GLU A 118 -11.50 -1.65 -1.14
C GLU A 118 -12.43 -2.43 -2.09
N GLY A 119 -12.93 -3.57 -1.67
CA GLY A 119 -13.88 -4.37 -2.44
C GLY A 119 -15.16 -3.59 -2.80
N ARG A 120 -15.67 -2.74 -1.88
CA ARG A 120 -16.85 -1.90 -2.14
C ARG A 120 -16.54 -0.74 -3.09
N VAL A 121 -15.40 -0.10 -2.94
CA VAL A 121 -14.94 0.97 -3.86
C VAL A 121 -14.74 0.42 -5.27
N ARG A 122 -14.19 -0.80 -5.42
CA ARG A 122 -14.09 -1.48 -6.72
C ARG A 122 -15.47 -1.73 -7.34
N GLN A 123 -16.47 -2.14 -6.54
CA GLN A 123 -17.86 -2.29 -7.02
C GLN A 123 -18.44 -0.97 -7.54
N ILE A 124 -18.18 0.14 -6.84
CA ILE A 124 -18.57 1.49 -7.30
C ILE A 124 -17.85 1.81 -8.63
N GLY A 125 -16.56 1.51 -8.74
CA GLY A 125 -15.81 1.67 -9.98
C GLY A 125 -16.43 0.90 -11.16
N TYR A 126 -16.77 -0.39 -10.98
CA TYR A 126 -17.45 -1.18 -12.01
C TYR A 126 -18.84 -0.63 -12.37
N LEU A 127 -19.56 -0.11 -11.39
CA LEU A 127 -20.85 0.54 -11.63
C LEU A 127 -20.65 1.78 -12.51
N LEU A 128 -19.68 2.65 -12.19
CA LEU A 128 -19.37 3.82 -12.97
C LEU A 128 -18.97 3.48 -14.41
N GLN A 129 -18.19 2.42 -14.61
CA GLN A 129 -17.80 1.92 -15.93
C GLN A 129 -18.99 1.64 -16.85
N ARG A 130 -20.08 1.15 -16.29
CA ARG A 130 -21.31 0.82 -17.08
C ARG A 130 -22.01 2.07 -17.62
N TYR A 131 -21.83 3.23 -16.98
CA TYR A 131 -22.48 4.49 -17.32
C TYR A 131 -21.53 5.51 -17.97
N ASP A 132 -20.22 5.24 -17.96
CA ASP A 132 -19.22 6.08 -18.64
C ASP A 132 -19.07 5.64 -20.10
N ALA A 133 -19.42 6.51 -21.03
CA ALA A 133 -19.50 6.22 -22.47
C ALA A 133 -18.12 5.96 -23.14
N GLY A 134 -17.20 5.29 -22.46
CA GLY A 134 -15.96 4.77 -23.05
C GLY A 134 -14.77 5.72 -22.99
N ASN A 135 -14.79 6.72 -22.12
CA ASN A 135 -13.74 7.76 -22.05
C ASN A 135 -12.63 7.46 -21.02
N ARG A 136 -12.74 6.39 -20.22
CA ARG A 136 -11.75 6.04 -19.16
C ARG A 136 -11.22 4.63 -19.35
N ASP A 137 -9.91 4.47 -19.15
CA ASP A 137 -9.29 3.14 -19.04
C ASP A 137 -9.45 2.59 -17.61
N TYR A 138 -10.48 1.78 -17.42
CA TYR A 138 -10.78 1.16 -16.12
C TYR A 138 -9.75 0.13 -15.67
N ARG A 139 -8.91 -0.40 -16.55
CA ARG A 139 -7.77 -1.24 -16.16
C ARG A 139 -6.74 -0.40 -15.41
N GLU A 140 -6.51 0.82 -15.88
CA GLU A 140 -5.66 1.78 -15.19
C GLU A 140 -6.22 2.10 -13.80
N SER A 141 -7.55 2.27 -13.68
CA SER A 141 -8.20 2.58 -12.40
C SER A 141 -7.98 1.49 -11.34
N GLU A 142 -7.89 0.21 -11.73
CA GLU A 142 -7.60 -0.89 -10.79
C GLU A 142 -6.21 -0.77 -10.17
N PHE A 143 -5.19 -0.49 -10.97
CA PHE A 143 -3.83 -0.30 -10.46
C PHE A 143 -3.72 0.94 -9.57
N LEU A 144 -4.41 2.02 -9.95
CA LEU A 144 -4.44 3.24 -9.16
C LEU A 144 -5.11 3.01 -7.79
N MET A 145 -6.15 2.17 -7.74
CA MET A 145 -6.76 1.79 -6.47
C MET A 145 -5.81 1.01 -5.57
N ASP A 146 -5.05 0.03 -6.10
CA ASP A 146 -4.04 -0.69 -5.32
C ASP A 146 -3.03 0.27 -4.69
N ASP A 147 -2.53 1.25 -5.45
CA ASP A 147 -1.60 2.25 -4.96
C ASP A 147 -2.23 3.12 -3.86
N ILE A 148 -3.46 3.60 -4.06
CA ILE A 148 -4.15 4.45 -3.08
C ILE A 148 -4.42 3.68 -1.79
N PHE A 149 -4.97 2.47 -1.86
CA PHE A 149 -5.24 1.66 -0.68
C PHE A 149 -3.97 1.23 0.06
N SER A 150 -2.85 1.06 -0.64
CA SER A 150 -1.56 0.73 -0.01
C SER A 150 -0.84 1.93 0.62
N THR A 151 -1.19 3.17 0.23
CA THR A 151 -0.46 4.37 0.63
C THR A 151 -1.26 5.36 1.46
N ALA A 152 -2.60 5.27 1.48
CA ALA A 152 -3.46 6.16 2.25
C ALA A 152 -3.25 5.91 3.76
N GLU A 153 -2.91 6.97 4.49
CA GLU A 153 -2.72 6.96 5.94
C GLU A 153 -4.01 7.31 6.72
N ASN A 154 -4.93 7.98 6.04
CA ASN A 154 -6.20 8.42 6.63
C ASN A 154 -7.33 8.46 5.59
N VAL A 155 -8.55 8.66 6.06
CA VAL A 155 -9.75 8.64 5.21
C VAL A 155 -9.78 9.78 4.20
N GLU A 156 -9.23 10.94 4.53
CA GLU A 156 -9.18 12.10 3.66
C GLU A 156 -8.28 11.84 2.43
N GLN A 157 -7.11 11.23 2.65
CA GLN A 157 -6.21 10.82 1.56
C GLN A 157 -6.87 9.75 0.68
N LEU A 158 -7.56 8.78 1.30
CA LEU A 158 -8.29 7.74 0.59
C LEU A 158 -9.40 8.34 -0.30
N CYS A 159 -10.26 9.21 0.27
CA CYS A 159 -11.33 9.87 -0.47
C CYS A 159 -10.80 10.74 -1.61
N THR A 160 -9.74 11.51 -1.36
CA THR A 160 -9.10 12.35 -2.39
C THR A 160 -8.59 11.48 -3.56
N GLY A 161 -7.88 10.39 -3.25
CA GLY A 161 -7.37 9.49 -4.28
C GLY A 161 -8.47 8.82 -5.10
N ILE A 162 -9.53 8.34 -4.44
CA ILE A 162 -10.69 7.74 -5.10
C ILE A 162 -11.43 8.77 -5.97
N SER A 163 -11.57 10.00 -5.45
CA SER A 163 -12.17 11.11 -6.20
C SER A 163 -11.38 11.45 -7.46
N ASP A 164 -10.05 11.48 -7.36
CA ASP A 164 -9.16 11.72 -8.49
C ASP A 164 -9.25 10.61 -9.56
N ILE A 165 -9.46 9.35 -9.15
CA ILE A 165 -9.63 8.24 -10.10
C ILE A 165 -10.96 8.34 -10.85
N PHE A 166 -12.06 8.53 -10.12
CA PHE A 166 -13.40 8.29 -10.68
C PHE A 166 -14.15 9.55 -11.07
N PHE A 167 -13.80 10.73 -10.54
CA PHE A 167 -14.65 11.93 -10.70
C PHE A 167 -13.92 13.13 -11.31
N LYS A 168 -12.58 13.19 -11.28
CA LYS A 168 -11.87 14.26 -11.97
C LYS A 168 -11.68 13.92 -13.46
N ASP A 169 -12.01 14.88 -14.32
CA ASP A 169 -11.66 14.78 -15.73
C ASP A 169 -10.14 14.85 -15.90
N VAL A 170 -9.60 13.90 -16.67
CA VAL A 170 -8.16 13.81 -16.99
C VAL A 170 -7.64 15.05 -17.71
N LYS A 171 -8.52 15.95 -18.13
CA LYS A 171 -8.20 17.17 -18.89
C LYS A 171 -7.71 18.34 -18.05
N GLU A 172 -7.83 18.28 -16.71
CA GLU A 172 -7.46 19.41 -15.83
C GLU A 172 -6.06 19.30 -15.20
N ASP A 173 -5.25 18.30 -15.55
CA ASP A 173 -3.86 18.26 -15.10
C ASP A 173 -3.02 19.24 -15.95
N PRO A 174 -2.42 20.30 -15.35
CA PRO A 174 -1.67 21.33 -16.10
C PRO A 174 -0.49 20.77 -16.91
N ALA A 175 -0.08 19.53 -16.61
CA ALA A 175 1.02 18.84 -17.29
C ALA A 175 0.61 18.09 -18.57
N SER A 176 -0.67 18.08 -18.97
CA SER A 176 -1.13 17.30 -20.13
C SER A 176 -0.82 17.94 -21.50
N THR A 177 -0.15 19.10 -21.54
CA THR A 177 -0.07 19.92 -22.77
C THR A 177 1.16 19.67 -23.66
N GLN A 178 2.21 18.94 -23.21
CA GLN A 178 3.36 18.65 -24.08
C GLN A 178 4.00 17.28 -23.77
N LYS A 179 4.04 16.39 -24.77
CA LYS A 179 4.61 15.03 -24.64
C LYS A 179 6.11 15.00 -24.27
N THR A 180 6.88 15.98 -24.71
CA THR A 180 8.32 16.07 -24.45
C THR A 180 8.61 16.49 -23.01
N ASP A 181 7.81 17.42 -22.47
CA ASP A 181 7.96 17.89 -21.09
C ASP A 181 7.60 16.83 -20.03
N THR A 182 6.74 15.87 -20.38
CA THR A 182 6.27 14.86 -19.42
C THR A 182 7.35 13.83 -19.07
N GLU A 183 8.18 13.43 -20.03
CA GLU A 183 9.26 12.48 -19.79
C GLU A 183 10.40 13.13 -18.99
N GLU A 184 10.80 14.34 -19.37
CA GLU A 184 11.79 15.12 -18.61
C GLU A 184 11.31 15.42 -17.18
N TYR A 185 10.03 15.75 -17.04
CA TYR A 185 9.41 15.92 -15.73
C TYR A 185 9.48 14.64 -14.90
N PHE A 186 9.12 13.48 -15.48
CA PHE A 186 9.18 12.21 -14.78
C PHE A 186 10.63 11.82 -14.40
N GLU A 187 11.62 12.11 -15.23
CA GLU A 187 13.02 11.94 -14.86
C GLU A 187 13.40 12.80 -13.65
N SER A 188 12.89 14.04 -13.57
CA SER A 188 13.11 14.91 -12.40
C SER A 188 12.49 14.33 -11.12
N VAL A 189 11.31 13.70 -11.23
CA VAL A 189 10.65 12.98 -10.13
C VAL A 189 11.49 11.78 -9.69
N LYS A 190 12.00 10.98 -10.63
CA LYS A 190 12.89 9.85 -10.31
C LYS A 190 14.17 10.32 -9.63
N GLU A 191 14.73 11.44 -10.04
CA GLU A 191 15.92 12.02 -9.40
C GLU A 191 15.62 12.48 -7.96
N TYR A 192 14.45 13.10 -7.72
CA TYR A 192 13.97 13.42 -6.38
C TYR A 192 13.91 12.15 -5.50
N ILE A 193 13.28 11.07 -6.01
CA ILE A 193 13.18 9.80 -5.28
C ILE A 193 14.55 9.20 -5.00
N ARG A 194 15.48 9.23 -5.96
CA ARG A 194 16.86 8.72 -5.76
C ARG A 194 17.58 9.47 -4.65
N LYS A 195 17.40 10.79 -4.55
CA LYS A 195 18.03 11.61 -3.49
C LYS A 195 17.45 11.32 -2.11
N HIS A 196 16.14 11.07 -2.04
CA HIS A 196 15.40 10.91 -0.79
C HIS A 196 15.06 9.46 -0.45
N MET A 197 15.57 8.45 -1.21
CA MET A 197 15.15 7.04 -1.06
C MET A 197 15.41 6.44 0.32
N ALA A 198 16.36 7.01 1.11
CA ALA A 198 16.63 6.58 2.47
C ALA A 198 15.61 7.11 3.49
N GLU A 199 14.78 8.05 3.10
CA GLU A 199 13.72 8.62 3.91
C GLU A 199 12.43 7.79 3.84
N GLN A 200 11.44 8.13 4.68
CA GLN A 200 10.10 7.54 4.61
C GLN A 200 9.33 8.16 3.43
N LEU A 201 9.54 7.58 2.23
CA LEU A 201 8.82 8.02 1.04
C LEU A 201 7.52 7.23 0.87
N SER A 202 6.45 7.95 0.55
CA SER A 202 5.17 7.44 0.09
C SER A 202 4.76 8.13 -1.21
N LEU A 203 3.87 7.54 -1.98
CA LEU A 203 3.31 8.18 -3.18
C LEU A 203 2.74 9.57 -2.84
N HIS A 204 2.08 9.68 -1.68
CA HIS A 204 1.55 10.95 -1.18
C HIS A 204 2.64 11.99 -0.90
N SER A 205 3.70 11.62 -0.16
CA SER A 205 4.77 12.57 0.17
C SER A 205 5.52 13.05 -1.07
N VAL A 206 5.76 12.15 -2.02
CA VAL A 206 6.41 12.49 -3.30
C VAL A 206 5.51 13.37 -4.15
N SER A 207 4.24 13.00 -4.34
CA SER A 207 3.28 13.79 -5.16
C SER A 207 3.14 15.21 -4.63
N LYS A 208 3.08 15.37 -3.29
CA LYS A 208 3.05 16.70 -2.63
C LYS A 208 4.35 17.47 -2.87
N ALA A 209 5.50 16.82 -2.79
CA ALA A 209 6.80 17.47 -2.99
C ALA A 209 7.01 17.96 -4.43
N VAL A 210 6.52 17.18 -5.41
CA VAL A 210 6.67 17.51 -6.83
C VAL A 210 5.46 18.28 -7.41
N GLY A 211 4.41 18.54 -6.60
CA GLY A 211 3.30 19.42 -6.96
C GLY A 211 2.25 18.81 -7.90
N VAL A 212 2.07 17.49 -7.88
CA VAL A 212 1.06 16.80 -8.71
C VAL A 212 0.12 15.94 -7.87
N SER A 213 -0.98 15.46 -8.47
CA SER A 213 -1.84 14.48 -7.81
C SER A 213 -1.18 13.11 -7.70
N GLN A 214 -1.54 12.33 -6.67
CA GLN A 214 -1.06 10.94 -6.53
C GLN A 214 -1.42 10.10 -7.75
N THR A 215 -2.64 10.27 -8.25
CA THR A 215 -3.16 9.59 -9.43
C THR A 215 -2.30 9.87 -10.66
N TYR A 216 -1.95 11.14 -10.90
CA TYR A 216 -1.08 11.50 -12.01
C TYR A 216 0.32 10.89 -11.87
N LEU A 217 0.90 10.98 -10.66
CA LEU A 217 2.21 10.38 -10.39
C LEU A 217 2.19 8.86 -10.58
N SER A 218 1.16 8.16 -10.12
CA SER A 218 1.00 6.72 -10.31
C SER A 218 0.91 6.34 -11.80
N ARG A 219 0.18 7.13 -12.60
CA ARG A 219 0.12 6.98 -14.07
C ARG A 219 1.48 7.12 -14.72
N LEU A 220 2.30 8.08 -14.29
CA LEU A 220 3.66 8.24 -14.81
C LEU A 220 4.52 7.02 -14.53
N PHE A 221 4.48 6.46 -13.30
CA PHE A 221 5.21 5.23 -12.99
C PHE A 221 4.75 4.08 -13.88
N ARG A 222 3.44 3.91 -14.03
CA ARG A 222 2.91 2.84 -14.88
C ARG A 222 3.31 3.00 -16.35
N LYS A 223 3.24 4.24 -16.86
CA LYS A 223 3.56 4.56 -18.26
C LYS A 223 5.04 4.35 -18.61
N TYR A 224 5.94 4.80 -17.74
CA TYR A 224 7.36 4.87 -18.04
C TYR A 224 8.19 3.76 -17.39
N GLU A 225 7.75 3.18 -16.28
CA GLU A 225 8.47 2.11 -15.57
C GLU A 225 7.73 0.76 -15.61
N ASP A 226 6.50 0.72 -16.13
CA ASP A 226 5.58 -0.45 -16.09
C ASP A 226 5.45 -1.07 -14.68
N ALA A 227 5.54 -0.23 -13.66
CA ALA A 227 5.57 -0.63 -12.26
C ALA A 227 4.80 0.34 -11.38
N SER A 228 4.41 -0.09 -10.18
CA SER A 228 3.91 0.83 -9.16
C SER A 228 5.04 1.65 -8.55
N PHE A 229 4.72 2.79 -7.91
CA PHE A 229 5.66 3.57 -7.12
C PHE A 229 6.39 2.72 -6.07
N ASN A 230 5.65 1.88 -5.35
CA ASN A 230 6.22 1.02 -4.30
C ASN A 230 7.18 -0.02 -4.88
N THR A 231 6.85 -0.60 -6.03
CA THR A 231 7.72 -1.54 -6.75
C THR A 231 9.00 -0.85 -7.20
N TYR A 232 8.88 0.34 -7.80
CA TYR A 232 10.03 1.14 -8.24
C TYR A 232 10.93 1.53 -7.06
N LEU A 233 10.38 2.06 -5.96
CA LEU A 233 11.15 2.44 -4.77
C LEU A 233 11.85 1.23 -4.15
N THR A 234 11.18 0.08 -4.09
CA THR A 234 11.75 -1.17 -3.58
C THR A 234 12.93 -1.62 -4.46
N SER A 235 12.77 -1.67 -5.78
CA SER A 235 13.86 -2.06 -6.69
C SER A 235 15.06 -1.11 -6.58
N LEU A 236 14.81 0.19 -6.51
CA LEU A 236 15.84 1.22 -6.33
C LEU A 236 16.65 1.01 -5.03
N ARG A 237 15.94 0.73 -3.93
CA ARG A 237 16.56 0.44 -2.63
C ARG A 237 17.36 -0.86 -2.65
N MET A 238 16.83 -1.92 -3.27
CA MET A 238 17.51 -3.21 -3.38
C MET A 238 18.77 -3.13 -4.25
N GLU A 239 18.70 -2.42 -5.37
CA GLU A 239 19.90 -2.21 -6.21
C GLU A 239 20.98 -1.41 -5.48
N LYS A 240 20.61 -0.41 -4.68
CA LYS A 240 21.56 0.30 -3.83
C LYS A 240 22.11 -0.60 -2.72
N ALA A 241 21.28 -1.44 -2.11
CA ALA A 241 21.71 -2.39 -1.08
C ALA A 241 22.73 -3.39 -1.62
N LYS A 242 22.51 -3.95 -2.82
CA LYS A 242 23.47 -4.82 -3.53
C LYS A 242 24.84 -4.13 -3.67
N LYS A 243 24.84 -2.88 -4.15
CA LYS A 243 26.08 -2.09 -4.30
C LYS A 243 26.78 -1.79 -2.97
N LEU A 244 26.01 -1.58 -1.90
CA LEU A 244 26.59 -1.33 -0.57
C LEU A 244 27.20 -2.59 0.04
N LEU A 245 26.55 -3.76 -0.15
CA LEU A 245 27.06 -5.04 0.32
C LEU A 245 28.36 -5.45 -0.37
N LEU A 246 28.55 -5.11 -1.66
CA LEU A 246 29.73 -5.44 -2.47
C LEU A 246 30.91 -4.47 -2.28
N ARG A 247 30.80 -3.47 -1.41
CA ARG A 247 31.94 -2.56 -1.13
C ARG A 247 33.07 -3.28 -0.40
N GLU A 248 34.29 -2.83 -0.62
CA GLU A 248 35.50 -3.35 0.05
C GLU A 248 35.39 -3.25 1.57
N GLU A 249 34.82 -2.15 2.09
CA GLU A 249 34.51 -2.00 3.51
C GLU A 249 33.26 -2.80 3.86
N LYS A 250 33.45 -3.88 4.62
CA LYS A 250 32.35 -4.72 5.12
C LYS A 250 31.37 -3.89 5.95
N MET A 251 30.14 -3.75 5.46
CA MET A 251 29.05 -3.14 6.20
C MET A 251 28.18 -4.21 6.87
N TYR A 252 27.71 -3.92 8.08
CA TYR A 252 26.68 -4.77 8.71
C TYR A 252 25.36 -4.64 7.97
N VAL A 253 24.60 -5.74 7.91
CA VAL A 253 23.27 -5.79 7.26
C VAL A 253 22.32 -4.71 7.82
N LYS A 254 22.43 -4.42 9.12
CA LYS A 254 21.68 -3.35 9.78
C LYS A 254 22.00 -1.98 9.17
N ASP A 255 23.28 -1.66 8.99
CA ASP A 255 23.72 -0.36 8.47
C ASP A 255 23.32 -0.19 6.99
N VAL A 256 23.36 -1.30 6.22
CA VAL A 256 22.86 -1.32 4.85
C VAL A 256 21.36 -1.04 4.83
N ALA A 257 20.58 -1.72 5.69
CA ALA A 257 19.15 -1.51 5.79
C ALA A 257 18.81 -0.04 6.06
N GLU A 258 19.44 0.58 7.05
CA GLU A 258 19.24 2.00 7.40
C GLU A 258 19.61 2.93 6.23
N LYS A 259 20.75 2.70 5.55
CA LYS A 259 21.19 3.51 4.42
C LYS A 259 20.29 3.45 3.18
N VAL A 260 19.50 2.40 3.07
CA VAL A 260 18.51 2.26 1.99
C VAL A 260 17.07 2.52 2.43
N GLY A 261 16.86 3.03 3.66
CA GLY A 261 15.58 3.52 4.15
C GLY A 261 14.69 2.47 4.85
N TYR A 262 15.28 1.37 5.35
CA TYR A 262 14.57 0.39 6.17
C TYR A 262 14.99 0.50 7.64
N LYS A 263 14.05 0.77 8.52
CA LYS A 263 14.31 0.84 9.97
C LYS A 263 14.49 -0.56 10.59
N ASP A 264 13.80 -1.57 10.04
CA ASP A 264 13.85 -2.96 10.50
C ASP A 264 14.73 -3.79 9.57
N GLN A 265 15.87 -4.27 10.09
CA GLN A 265 16.80 -5.13 9.37
C GLN A 265 16.22 -6.50 8.98
N PHE A 266 15.26 -7.02 9.77
CA PHE A 266 14.65 -8.32 9.48
C PHE A 266 13.63 -8.19 8.35
N TYR A 267 12.85 -7.10 8.33
CA TYR A 267 11.99 -6.77 7.22
C TYR A 267 12.80 -6.52 5.94
N PHE A 268 13.86 -5.71 6.02
CA PHE A 268 14.80 -5.53 4.91
C PHE A 268 15.33 -6.86 4.38
N SER A 269 15.80 -7.77 5.26
CA SER A 269 16.36 -9.05 4.85
C SER A 269 15.35 -9.93 4.11
N ARG A 270 14.07 -9.87 4.49
CA ARG A 270 12.99 -10.59 3.78
C ARG A 270 12.75 -10.01 2.39
N ILE A 271 12.66 -8.68 2.28
CA ILE A 271 12.49 -8.00 0.98
C ILE A 271 13.69 -8.27 0.07
N PHE A 272 14.91 -8.16 0.61
CA PHE A 272 16.13 -8.43 -0.13
C PHE A 272 16.18 -9.88 -0.64
N TYR A 273 15.81 -10.85 0.19
CA TYR A 273 15.71 -12.26 -0.22
C TYR A 273 14.63 -12.44 -1.29
N SER A 274 13.46 -11.84 -1.14
CA SER A 274 12.40 -11.90 -2.14
C SER A 274 12.83 -11.32 -3.50
N TYR A 275 13.68 -10.29 -3.48
CA TYR A 275 14.16 -9.61 -4.69
C TYR A 275 15.33 -10.33 -5.37
N THR A 276 16.28 -10.88 -4.59
CA THR A 276 17.54 -11.45 -5.08
C THR A 276 17.60 -12.98 -5.05
N GLY A 277 16.70 -13.62 -4.31
CA GLY A 277 16.77 -15.06 -4.02
C GLY A 277 17.81 -15.45 -2.98
N VAL A 278 18.57 -14.48 -2.42
CA VAL A 278 19.71 -14.73 -1.52
C VAL A 278 19.62 -13.82 -0.31
N ARG A 279 20.05 -14.29 0.86
CA ARG A 279 20.09 -13.46 2.08
C ARG A 279 21.18 -12.39 1.96
N PRO A 280 20.98 -11.18 2.52
CA PRO A 280 22.01 -10.13 2.50
C PRO A 280 23.36 -10.57 3.03
N SER A 281 23.39 -11.40 4.08
CA SER A 281 24.62 -11.91 4.69
C SER A 281 25.42 -12.87 3.80
N GLU A 282 24.76 -13.53 2.85
CA GLU A 282 25.36 -14.51 1.94
C GLU A 282 25.62 -13.92 0.54
N TYR A 283 25.10 -12.71 0.29
CA TYR A 283 25.11 -12.11 -1.04
C TYR A 283 26.52 -11.93 -1.62
N VAL A 284 27.44 -11.41 -0.82
CA VAL A 284 28.84 -11.14 -1.23
C VAL A 284 29.56 -12.43 -1.62
N GLU A 285 29.38 -13.50 -0.83
CA GLU A 285 30.03 -14.80 -1.09
C GLU A 285 29.50 -15.42 -2.40
N LYS A 286 28.20 -15.40 -2.58
CA LYS A 286 27.57 -16.00 -3.77
C LYS A 286 27.85 -15.22 -5.06
N GLU A 287 27.91 -13.89 -4.97
CA GLU A 287 28.31 -13.04 -6.11
C GLU A 287 29.75 -13.35 -6.53
N ASN A 288 30.69 -13.43 -5.55
CA ASN A 288 32.10 -13.76 -5.82
C ASN A 288 32.31 -15.17 -6.41
N LEU A 289 31.38 -16.07 -6.14
CA LEU A 289 31.38 -17.44 -6.71
C LEU A 289 30.66 -17.51 -8.07
N GLY A 290 30.08 -16.41 -8.58
CA GLY A 290 29.31 -16.35 -9.81
C GLY A 290 28.04 -17.20 -9.79
N ILE A 291 27.39 -17.34 -8.61
CA ILE A 291 26.17 -18.13 -8.39
C ILE A 291 24.91 -17.28 -8.62
N ILE A 292 25.04 -15.95 -8.55
CA ILE A 292 23.93 -14.98 -8.71
C ILE A 292 24.33 -13.85 -9.63
#